data_57e00879e3279911acf28e1cd8b44f1c
#
_entry.id   57e00879e3279911acf28e1cd8b44f1c
#
_cell.length_a   1.000
_cell.length_b   1.000
_cell.length_c   1.000
_cell.angle_alpha   90.00
_cell.angle_beta   90.00
_cell.angle_gamma   90.00
#
_symmetry.space_group_name_H-M   'P 1'
#
loop_
_entity.id
_entity.type
_entity.pdbx_description
1 polymer ?
#
loop_
_entity_poly.entity_id
_entity_poly.type
_entity_poly.pdbx_seq_one_letter_code
_entity_poly.pdbx_strand_id
1 'polypeptide(L)'
;TKEVVDKIVAEFQTLLNKVVAHTDVDLTTQNPEGTARAIRNRETNLGDLCADAYRVTLGADIAIVNGGGIRADIPAGDITYNQIIKVHPYGNMACVVEATGQEILDALEMASRNTMADYVSESVDEHGNKVYNAVGEMGGFLQVSGMKYTINTAVESTVKTDDKGSFV
;
A
#
# COMPACT_ATOMS: atom_id res chain seq x y z
N THR A 1 19.64 -31.94 -7.54
CA THR A 1 19.06 -30.57 -7.75
C THR A 1 17.86 -30.31 -6.85
N LYS A 2 16.84 -31.20 -6.82
CA LYS A 2 15.68 -31.05 -5.92
C LYS A 2 16.11 -31.10 -4.44
N GLU A 3 16.91 -32.06 -4.08
CA GLU A 3 17.44 -32.25 -2.72
C GLU A 3 18.19 -31.02 -2.18
N VAL A 4 18.97 -30.34 -3.04
CA VAL A 4 19.64 -29.08 -2.67
C VAL A 4 18.64 -27.97 -2.42
N VAL A 5 17.63 -27.85 -3.28
CA VAL A 5 16.54 -26.85 -3.10
C VAL A 5 15.76 -27.13 -1.82
N ASP A 6 15.38 -28.39 -1.59
CA ASP A 6 14.63 -28.80 -0.40
C ASP A 6 15.42 -28.52 0.89
N LYS A 7 16.74 -28.73 0.87
CA LYS A 7 17.62 -28.40 2.00
C LYS A 7 17.70 -26.91 2.27
N ILE A 8 17.89 -26.09 1.23
CA ILE A 8 17.92 -24.62 1.35
C ILE A 8 16.57 -24.11 1.89
N VAL A 9 15.45 -24.59 1.33
CA VAL A 9 14.10 -24.23 1.80
C VAL A 9 13.91 -24.59 3.26
N ALA A 10 14.36 -25.79 3.69
CA ALA A 10 14.25 -26.22 5.09
C ALA A 10 15.07 -25.36 6.05
N GLU A 11 16.27 -24.91 5.64
CA GLU A 11 17.10 -24.01 6.45
C GLU A 11 16.41 -22.66 6.69
N PHE A 12 15.74 -22.09 5.67
CA PHE A 12 15.02 -20.83 5.80
C PHE A 12 13.65 -20.97 6.45
N GLN A 13 13.04 -22.16 6.42
CA GLN A 13 11.67 -22.38 6.90
C GLN A 13 11.52 -22.01 8.39
N THR A 14 12.51 -22.29 9.20
CA THR A 14 12.52 -21.94 10.64
C THR A 14 12.48 -20.43 10.84
N LEU A 15 13.25 -19.68 10.06
CA LEU A 15 13.26 -18.22 10.12
C LEU A 15 11.94 -17.64 9.59
N LEU A 16 11.46 -18.14 8.46
CA LEU A 16 10.24 -17.66 7.81
C LEU A 16 8.99 -17.88 8.69
N ASN A 17 8.95 -18.98 9.42
CA ASN A 17 7.84 -19.33 10.31
C ASN A 17 7.95 -18.68 11.70
N LYS A 18 9.04 -17.94 11.98
CA LYS A 18 9.18 -17.26 13.26
C LYS A 18 8.06 -16.24 13.44
N VAL A 19 7.29 -16.38 14.51
CA VAL A 19 6.31 -15.38 14.95
C VAL A 19 7.08 -14.14 15.43
N VAL A 20 6.75 -12.98 14.89
CA VAL A 20 7.40 -11.69 15.16
C VAL A 20 6.48 -10.67 15.80
N ALA A 21 5.18 -10.84 15.66
CA ALA A 21 4.15 -9.96 16.22
C ALA A 21 2.81 -10.68 16.31
N HIS A 22 1.79 -9.99 16.84
CA HIS A 22 0.40 -10.44 16.90
C HIS A 22 -0.51 -9.27 16.54
N THR A 23 -1.65 -9.55 15.91
CA THR A 23 -2.70 -8.56 15.63
C THR A 23 -4.06 -9.16 15.94
N ASP A 24 -4.95 -8.38 16.54
CA ASP A 24 -6.32 -8.79 16.85
C ASP A 24 -7.29 -8.54 15.68
N VAL A 25 -6.83 -7.88 14.61
CA VAL A 25 -7.63 -7.51 13.44
C VAL A 25 -6.92 -7.88 12.15
N ASP A 26 -7.70 -8.11 11.09
CA ASP A 26 -7.13 -8.25 9.76
C ASP A 26 -6.49 -6.92 9.31
N LEU A 27 -5.23 -6.98 8.89
CA LEU A 27 -4.52 -5.87 8.27
C LEU A 27 -4.61 -6.05 6.76
N THR A 28 -5.34 -5.15 6.10
CA THR A 28 -5.81 -5.39 4.74
C THR A 28 -5.43 -4.27 3.77
N THR A 29 -5.32 -4.65 2.50
CA THR A 29 -5.20 -3.74 1.35
C THR A 29 -6.56 -3.44 0.71
N GLN A 30 -7.64 -4.03 1.25
CA GLN A 30 -8.99 -3.96 0.69
C GLN A 30 -9.78 -2.79 1.27
N ASN A 31 -10.91 -2.47 0.62
CA ASN A 31 -11.94 -1.60 1.20
C ASN A 31 -12.63 -2.30 2.39
N PRO A 32 -13.37 -1.57 3.23
CA PRO A 32 -14.02 -2.14 4.42
C PRO A 32 -14.93 -3.34 4.12
N GLU A 33 -15.55 -3.36 2.94
CA GLU A 33 -16.45 -4.44 2.51
C GLU A 33 -15.69 -5.67 1.97
N GLY A 34 -14.36 -5.58 1.79
CA GLY A 34 -13.54 -6.64 1.23
C GLY A 34 -13.83 -6.97 -0.24
N THR A 35 -14.49 -6.06 -0.96
CA THR A 35 -14.93 -6.27 -2.33
C THR A 35 -13.96 -5.74 -3.39
N ALA A 36 -13.09 -4.79 -3.02
CA ALA A 36 -12.12 -4.22 -3.94
C ALA A 36 -10.85 -3.74 -3.22
N ARG A 37 -9.75 -3.74 -3.95
CA ARG A 37 -8.47 -3.26 -3.47
C ARG A 37 -8.50 -1.74 -3.30
N ALA A 38 -8.18 -1.26 -2.09
CA ALA A 38 -8.23 0.16 -1.73
C ALA A 38 -6.84 0.80 -1.52
N ILE A 39 -5.81 0.02 -1.22
CA ILE A 39 -4.46 0.49 -0.87
C ILE A 39 -3.84 1.48 -1.88
N ARG A 40 -4.35 1.54 -3.11
CA ARG A 40 -3.87 2.40 -4.19
C ARG A 40 -4.77 3.59 -4.49
N ASN A 41 -5.80 3.83 -3.69
CA ASN A 41 -6.71 4.96 -3.87
C ASN A 41 -7.35 5.44 -2.55
N ARG A 42 -7.10 4.74 -1.45
CA ARG A 42 -7.60 5.07 -0.10
C ARG A 42 -6.58 4.68 0.97
N GLU A 43 -6.74 5.28 2.13
CA GLU A 43 -6.12 4.84 3.37
C GLU A 43 -6.57 3.42 3.73
N THR A 44 -5.65 2.60 4.25
CA THR A 44 -5.92 1.27 4.77
C THR A 44 -5.12 1.03 6.04
N ASN A 45 -5.65 0.22 6.96
CA ASN A 45 -4.96 -0.07 8.22
C ASN A 45 -3.59 -0.74 8.04
N LEU A 46 -3.40 -1.53 6.98
CA LEU A 46 -2.09 -2.08 6.64
C LEU A 46 -1.15 -1.01 6.09
N GLY A 47 -1.70 -0.05 5.32
CA GLY A 47 -0.94 1.10 4.83
C GLY A 47 -0.43 1.97 5.98
N ASP A 48 -1.29 2.24 6.96
CA ASP A 48 -0.96 2.98 8.18
C ASP A 48 0.13 2.28 8.98
N LEU A 49 -0.02 0.96 9.22
CA LEU A 49 0.99 0.18 9.92
C LEU A 49 2.36 0.25 9.22
N CYS A 50 2.38 0.12 7.88
CA CYS A 50 3.61 0.21 7.12
C CYS A 50 4.27 1.58 7.23
N ALA A 51 3.50 2.65 7.09
CA ALA A 51 4.00 4.02 7.20
C ALA A 51 4.45 4.34 8.63
N ASP A 52 3.70 3.92 9.64
CA ASP A 52 4.08 4.06 11.06
C ASP A 52 5.38 3.34 11.38
N ALA A 53 5.55 2.12 10.87
CA ALA A 53 6.76 1.33 11.06
C ALA A 53 7.99 2.06 10.52
N TYR A 54 7.91 2.64 9.32
CA TYR A 54 9.01 3.44 8.75
C TYR A 54 9.26 4.70 9.56
N ARG A 55 8.21 5.48 9.87
CA ARG A 55 8.35 6.72 10.63
C ARG A 55 9.03 6.50 11.99
N VAL A 56 8.55 5.52 12.74
CA VAL A 56 9.08 5.21 14.08
C VAL A 56 10.50 4.67 14.01
N THR A 57 10.76 3.74 13.09
CA THR A 57 12.08 3.09 12.98
C THR A 57 13.17 4.08 12.55
N LEU A 58 12.84 5.02 11.67
CA LEU A 58 13.80 5.98 11.13
C LEU A 58 13.84 7.29 11.92
N GLY A 59 12.94 7.49 12.89
CA GLY A 59 12.86 8.71 13.67
C GLY A 59 12.48 9.94 12.85
N ALA A 60 11.69 9.75 11.78
CA ALA A 60 11.23 10.83 10.92
C ALA A 60 9.96 11.49 11.45
N ASP A 61 9.71 12.75 11.10
CA ASP A 61 8.46 13.45 11.46
C ASP A 61 7.27 12.89 10.69
N ILE A 62 7.50 12.55 9.42
CA ILE A 62 6.50 12.03 8.48
C ILE A 62 7.10 10.81 7.77
N ALA A 63 6.26 9.84 7.44
CA ALA A 63 6.60 8.78 6.50
C ALA A 63 5.54 8.67 5.40
N ILE A 64 5.99 8.32 4.21
CA ILE A 64 5.16 8.05 3.05
C ILE A 64 5.57 6.72 2.42
N VAL A 65 4.59 5.89 2.08
CA VAL A 65 4.81 4.58 1.45
C VAL A 65 3.85 4.44 0.28
N ASN A 66 4.35 4.10 -0.89
CA ASN A 66 3.48 3.90 -2.04
C ASN A 66 2.64 2.63 -1.89
N GLY A 67 1.33 2.75 -2.03
CA GLY A 67 0.38 1.64 -1.89
C GLY A 67 0.63 0.49 -2.86
N GLY A 68 1.24 0.76 -4.02
CA GLY A 68 1.66 -0.27 -4.97
C GLY A 68 2.77 -1.18 -4.45
N GLY A 69 3.53 -0.74 -3.45
CA GLY A 69 4.58 -1.52 -2.78
C GLY A 69 4.06 -2.51 -1.73
N ILE A 70 2.84 -2.33 -1.24
CA ILE A 70 2.20 -3.17 -0.23
C ILE A 70 1.42 -4.28 -0.94
N ARG A 71 1.86 -5.55 -0.80
CA ARG A 71 1.50 -6.62 -1.75
C ARG A 71 0.65 -7.75 -1.20
N ALA A 72 0.50 -7.87 0.12
CA ALA A 72 -0.24 -8.95 0.75
C ALA A 72 -0.92 -8.46 2.02
N ASP A 73 -2.08 -9.02 2.32
CA ASP A 73 -2.79 -8.82 3.59
C ASP A 73 -2.16 -9.68 4.69
N ILE A 74 -2.40 -9.31 5.94
CA ILE A 74 -2.03 -10.07 7.13
C ILE A 74 -3.32 -10.37 7.90
N PRO A 75 -3.76 -11.64 8.01
CA PRO A 75 -4.94 -11.98 8.80
C PRO A 75 -4.67 -11.79 10.30
N ALA A 76 -5.74 -11.60 11.07
CA ALA A 76 -5.69 -11.59 12.52
C ALA A 76 -5.01 -12.85 13.08
N GLY A 77 -4.28 -12.71 14.16
CA GLY A 77 -3.51 -13.76 14.82
C GLY A 77 -2.01 -13.48 14.85
N ASP A 78 -1.23 -14.53 14.95
CA ASP A 78 0.23 -14.45 14.98
C ASP A 78 0.78 -14.09 13.60
N ILE A 79 1.65 -13.09 13.58
CA ILE A 79 2.32 -12.61 12.37
C ILE A 79 3.69 -13.27 12.28
N THR A 80 3.93 -13.97 11.18
CA THR A 80 5.23 -14.59 10.89
C THR A 80 6.14 -13.65 10.08
N TYR A 81 7.44 -13.87 10.15
CA TYR A 81 8.41 -13.14 9.34
C TYR A 81 8.13 -13.27 7.83
N ASN A 82 7.63 -14.43 7.38
CA ASN A 82 7.23 -14.65 6.00
C ASN A 82 6.08 -13.74 5.55
N GLN A 83 5.10 -13.47 6.42
CA GLN A 83 4.02 -12.55 6.10
C GLN A 83 4.55 -11.12 5.92
N ILE A 84 5.48 -10.67 6.77
CA ILE A 84 6.12 -9.36 6.60
C ILE A 84 6.87 -9.26 5.26
N ILE A 85 7.64 -10.29 4.89
CA ILE A 85 8.33 -10.33 3.58
C ILE A 85 7.34 -10.26 2.42
N LYS A 86 6.18 -10.93 2.53
CA LYS A 86 5.14 -10.90 1.48
C LYS A 86 4.47 -9.52 1.34
N VAL A 87 4.37 -8.75 2.43
CA VAL A 87 3.88 -7.37 2.38
C VAL A 87 4.83 -6.48 1.58
N HIS A 88 6.15 -6.60 1.79
CA HIS A 88 7.18 -5.82 1.11
C HIS A 88 8.22 -6.71 0.40
N PRO A 89 7.87 -7.38 -0.72
CA PRO A 89 8.72 -8.39 -1.33
C PRO A 89 9.90 -7.84 -2.16
N TYR A 90 9.96 -6.52 -2.39
CA TYR A 90 10.92 -5.93 -3.33
C TYR A 90 12.28 -5.60 -2.72
N GLY A 91 12.43 -5.68 -1.40
CA GLY A 91 13.69 -5.36 -0.73
C GLY A 91 14.12 -3.88 -0.90
N ASN A 92 13.16 -2.98 -1.03
CA ASN A 92 13.43 -1.54 -1.13
C ASN A 92 14.12 -1.04 0.14
N MET A 93 15.08 -0.13 -0.04
CA MET A 93 15.69 0.57 1.09
C MET A 93 14.86 1.80 1.44
N ALA A 94 14.67 1.99 2.75
CA ALA A 94 14.09 3.23 3.27
C ALA A 94 15.16 4.33 3.30
N CYS A 95 14.77 5.57 3.01
CA CYS A 95 15.63 6.74 3.11
C CYS A 95 14.91 7.87 3.87
N VAL A 96 15.70 8.73 4.53
CA VAL A 96 15.20 9.95 5.15
C VAL A 96 15.71 11.11 4.33
N VAL A 97 14.82 12.04 4.00
CA VAL A 97 15.10 13.24 3.24
C VAL A 97 14.54 14.47 3.97
N GLU A 98 15.13 15.62 3.77
CA GLU A 98 14.53 16.88 4.17
C GLU A 98 13.63 17.38 3.03
N ALA A 99 12.43 17.82 3.37
CA ALA A 99 11.46 18.32 2.40
C ALA A 99 10.70 19.52 2.99
N THR A 100 10.37 20.47 2.14
CA THR A 100 9.47 21.58 2.49
C THR A 100 8.01 21.13 2.50
N GLY A 101 7.15 21.88 3.17
CA GLY A 101 5.71 21.61 3.14
C GLY A 101 5.12 21.66 1.72
N GLN A 102 5.68 22.48 0.83
CA GLN A 102 5.23 22.56 -0.56
C GLN A 102 5.58 21.28 -1.33
N GLU A 103 6.80 20.75 -1.18
CA GLU A 103 7.21 19.49 -1.83
C GLU A 103 6.36 18.31 -1.35
N ILE A 104 6.00 18.30 -0.07
CA ILE A 104 5.07 17.27 0.47
C ILE A 104 3.69 17.42 -0.17
N LEU A 105 3.17 18.65 -0.27
CA LEU A 105 1.88 18.93 -0.90
C LEU A 105 1.87 18.50 -2.37
N ASP A 106 2.92 18.83 -3.12
CA ASP A 106 3.09 18.44 -4.52
C ASP A 106 3.14 16.91 -4.69
N ALA A 107 3.83 16.22 -3.78
CA ALA A 107 3.88 14.76 -3.77
C ALA A 107 2.50 14.13 -3.49
N LEU A 108 1.72 14.70 -2.57
CA LEU A 108 0.36 14.25 -2.26
C LEU A 108 -0.60 14.52 -3.43
N GLU A 109 -0.52 15.69 -4.05
CA GLU A 109 -1.29 16.04 -5.25
C GLU A 109 -1.01 15.06 -6.38
N MET A 110 0.28 14.81 -6.65
CA MET A 110 0.73 13.84 -7.63
C MET A 110 0.20 12.43 -7.35
N ALA A 111 0.26 12.00 -6.09
CA ALA A 111 -0.13 10.67 -5.66
C ALA A 111 -1.65 10.45 -5.74
N SER A 112 -2.44 11.49 -5.51
CA SER A 112 -3.90 11.43 -5.45
C SER A 112 -4.61 11.88 -6.73
N ARG A 113 -3.88 12.30 -7.77
CA ARG A 113 -4.44 12.91 -8.98
C ARG A 113 -5.53 12.11 -9.70
N ASN A 114 -5.52 10.77 -9.55
CA ASN A 114 -6.50 9.88 -10.15
C ASN A 114 -7.58 9.42 -9.15
N THR A 115 -7.52 9.88 -7.89
CA THR A 115 -8.49 9.49 -6.88
C THR A 115 -9.88 10.05 -7.22
N MET A 116 -10.90 9.20 -7.15
CA MET A 116 -12.29 9.55 -7.45
C MET A 116 -13.15 9.49 -6.19
N ALA A 117 -14.30 10.17 -6.20
CA ALA A 117 -15.25 10.15 -5.08
C ALA A 117 -15.71 8.72 -4.80
N ASP A 118 -16.14 8.00 -5.84
CA ASP A 118 -16.45 6.59 -5.79
C ASP A 118 -15.18 5.80 -6.10
N TYR A 119 -14.63 5.12 -5.11
CA TYR A 119 -13.39 4.33 -5.27
C TYR A 119 -13.63 2.88 -5.68
N VAL A 120 -14.90 2.47 -5.78
CA VAL A 120 -15.32 1.15 -6.25
C VAL A 120 -16.42 1.33 -7.28
N SER A 121 -16.27 0.70 -8.43
CA SER A 121 -17.34 0.53 -9.43
C SER A 121 -17.93 -0.87 -9.34
N GLU A 122 -19.24 -0.96 -9.48
CA GLU A 122 -19.97 -2.24 -9.60
C GLU A 122 -20.29 -2.49 -11.07
N SER A 123 -20.02 -3.71 -11.52
CA SER A 123 -20.39 -4.21 -12.84
C SER A 123 -20.94 -5.63 -12.71
N VAL A 124 -21.41 -6.21 -13.81
CA VAL A 124 -21.88 -7.60 -13.86
C VAL A 124 -21.06 -8.34 -14.90
N ASP A 125 -20.53 -9.51 -14.55
CA ASP A 125 -19.78 -10.35 -15.47
C ASP A 125 -20.70 -11.07 -16.48
N GLU A 126 -20.11 -11.82 -17.41
CA GLU A 126 -20.83 -12.59 -18.42
C GLU A 126 -21.72 -13.72 -17.85
N HIS A 127 -21.54 -14.06 -16.56
CA HIS A 127 -22.33 -15.05 -15.84
C HIS A 127 -23.40 -14.43 -14.93
N GLY A 128 -23.54 -13.08 -14.92
CA GLY A 128 -24.49 -12.37 -14.09
C GLY A 128 -24.04 -12.13 -12.65
N ASN A 129 -22.78 -12.40 -12.31
CA ASN A 129 -22.25 -12.14 -10.97
C ASN A 129 -21.81 -10.67 -10.83
N LYS A 130 -22.00 -10.10 -9.64
CA LYS A 130 -21.47 -8.79 -9.33
C LYS A 130 -19.94 -8.79 -9.29
N VAL A 131 -19.33 -7.87 -9.99
CA VAL A 131 -17.88 -7.62 -10.00
C VAL A 131 -17.62 -6.22 -9.48
N TYR A 132 -16.73 -6.10 -8.52
CA TYR A 132 -16.33 -4.83 -7.92
C TYR A 132 -14.90 -4.52 -8.34
N ASN A 133 -14.71 -3.32 -8.90
CA ASN A 133 -13.40 -2.87 -9.37
C ASN A 133 -13.04 -1.55 -8.67
N ALA A 134 -11.82 -1.46 -8.17
CA ALA A 134 -11.29 -0.20 -7.67
C ALA A 134 -11.14 0.79 -8.83
N VAL A 135 -11.64 2.00 -8.66
CA VAL A 135 -11.49 3.10 -9.61
C VAL A 135 -10.49 4.13 -9.06
N GLY A 136 -9.79 4.80 -9.95
CA GLY A 136 -8.74 5.74 -9.56
C GLY A 136 -7.51 5.05 -8.93
N GLU A 137 -7.35 3.74 -9.11
CA GLU A 137 -6.24 2.97 -8.56
C GLU A 137 -4.91 3.42 -9.19
N MET A 138 -3.95 3.77 -8.34
CA MET A 138 -2.62 4.18 -8.76
C MET A 138 -1.54 3.61 -7.84
N GLY A 139 -0.52 2.96 -8.40
CA GLY A 139 0.57 2.36 -7.62
C GLY A 139 1.38 3.36 -6.79
N GLY A 140 1.38 4.63 -7.19
CA GLY A 140 2.02 5.74 -6.49
C GLY A 140 1.14 6.42 -5.42
N PHE A 141 -0.10 5.97 -5.18
CA PHE A 141 -0.92 6.50 -4.09
C PHE A 141 -0.19 6.32 -2.75
N LEU A 142 -0.16 7.38 -1.93
CA LEU A 142 0.64 7.40 -0.71
C LEU A 142 -0.18 7.04 0.52
N GLN A 143 0.26 6.00 1.21
CA GLN A 143 -0.09 5.71 2.59
C GLN A 143 0.85 6.53 3.49
N VAL A 144 0.34 7.22 4.51
CA VAL A 144 1.09 8.22 5.24
C VAL A 144 1.09 7.99 6.74
N SER A 145 2.12 8.50 7.43
CA SER A 145 2.19 8.57 8.90
C SER A 145 2.76 9.90 9.34
N GLY A 146 2.33 10.38 10.50
CA GLY A 146 2.77 11.66 11.07
C GLY A 146 2.04 12.88 10.53
N MET A 147 1.10 12.70 9.59
CA MET A 147 0.28 13.78 9.03
C MET A 147 -1.13 13.31 8.70
N LYS A 148 -2.02 14.27 8.48
CA LYS A 148 -3.37 14.05 7.92
C LYS A 148 -3.56 15.00 6.73
N TYR A 149 -4.26 14.52 5.71
CA TYR A 149 -4.62 15.32 4.55
C TYR A 149 -6.02 14.92 4.04
N THR A 150 -6.61 15.79 3.24
CA THR A 150 -7.91 15.58 2.62
C THR A 150 -7.78 15.70 1.12
N ILE A 151 -8.31 14.72 0.40
CA ILE A 151 -8.39 14.76 -1.07
C ILE A 151 -9.75 15.31 -1.46
N ASN A 152 -9.78 16.45 -2.15
CA ASN A 152 -11.00 17.01 -2.69
C ASN A 152 -11.18 16.58 -4.15
N THR A 153 -11.90 15.51 -4.38
CA THR A 153 -12.16 14.94 -5.71
C THR A 153 -13.09 15.79 -6.59
N ALA A 154 -13.70 16.85 -6.05
CA ALA A 154 -14.50 17.80 -6.82
C ALA A 154 -13.65 18.87 -7.51
N VAL A 155 -12.37 18.96 -7.18
CA VAL A 155 -11.42 19.90 -7.78
C VAL A 155 -10.51 19.12 -8.72
N GLU A 156 -10.39 19.60 -9.96
CA GLU A 156 -9.48 18.99 -10.94
C GLU A 156 -8.02 19.10 -10.46
N SER A 157 -7.26 18.02 -10.58
CA SER A 157 -5.84 18.02 -10.24
C SER A 157 -5.05 19.00 -11.12
N THR A 158 -4.11 19.70 -10.52
CA THR A 158 -3.17 20.59 -11.23
C THR A 158 -2.10 19.81 -11.99
N VAL A 159 -1.89 18.54 -11.64
CA VAL A 159 -0.93 17.66 -12.29
C VAL A 159 -1.43 17.27 -13.67
N LYS A 160 -0.68 17.64 -14.69
CA LYS A 160 -0.98 17.29 -16.10
C LYS A 160 0.06 16.33 -16.65
N THR A 161 -0.40 15.48 -17.55
CA THR A 161 0.47 14.58 -18.31
C THR A 161 0.26 14.77 -19.80
N ASP A 162 1.31 14.60 -20.59
CA ASP A 162 1.22 14.52 -22.03
C ASP A 162 0.59 13.18 -22.48
N ASP A 163 0.41 13.01 -23.80
CA ASP A 163 -0.15 11.79 -24.40
C ASP A 163 0.68 10.52 -24.12
N LYS A 164 1.89 10.67 -23.63
CA LYS A 164 2.79 9.57 -23.26
C LYS A 164 2.80 9.30 -21.74
N GLY A 165 2.02 10.07 -20.99
CA GLY A 165 1.97 9.97 -19.52
C GLY A 165 3.13 10.65 -18.80
N SER A 166 3.94 11.46 -19.51
CA SER A 166 4.98 12.28 -18.88
C SER A 166 4.38 13.58 -18.33
N PHE A 167 4.92 14.05 -17.20
CA PHE A 167 4.46 15.30 -16.60
C PHE A 167 4.85 16.53 -17.43
N VAL A 168 3.91 17.49 -17.51
CA VAL A 168 4.08 18.76 -18.19
C VAL A 168 3.69 19.92 -17.30
#